data_ca4d0dd210524654301b18ef54093b7e
#
_entry.id   ca4d0dd210524654301b18ef54093b7e
#
_cell.length_a   1.000
_cell.length_b   1.000
_cell.length_c   1.000
_cell.angle_alpha   90.00
_cell.angle_beta   90.00
_cell.angle_gamma   90.00
#
_symmetry.space_group_name_H-M   'P 1'
#
loop_
_entity.id
_entity.type
_entity.pdbx_description
1 polymer ?
#
loop_
_entity_poly.entity_id
_entity_poly.type
_entity_poly.pdbx_seq_one_letter_code
_entity_poly.pdbx_strand_id
1 'polypeptide(L)'
;MKIKDLSILLTKVSLFKGLDPEKISKCLEKLDFKIKKYEKNETVFFRGDTLEKVIIIIKGSAYGEMQKFNGDTIVIGEMKAGEVLASAFLFGENNIFPVDLITLENSKLLFFDKDKYLDIIYSDKRLLLNFITEISNKSQLLSKRIWFNFTNKTIEEKILSYIKENFNKS
;
A
#
# COMPACT_ATOMS: atom_id res chain seq x y z
N MET A 1 -9.80 -11.61 -15.64
CA MET A 1 -10.08 -10.18 -15.88
C MET A 1 -9.30 -9.78 -17.12
N LYS A 2 -9.91 -9.12 -18.08
CA LYS A 2 -9.23 -8.64 -19.31
C LYS A 2 -8.31 -7.46 -18.94
N ILE A 3 -7.19 -7.30 -19.67
CA ILE A 3 -6.24 -6.19 -19.45
C ILE A 3 -6.95 -4.82 -19.49
N LYS A 4 -7.90 -4.66 -20.41
CA LYS A 4 -8.68 -3.42 -20.55
C LYS A 4 -9.49 -3.07 -19.29
N ASP A 5 -10.11 -4.06 -18.64
CA ASP A 5 -10.88 -3.84 -17.42
C ASP A 5 -9.95 -3.49 -16.25
N LEU A 6 -8.78 -4.17 -16.20
CA LEU A 6 -7.76 -3.91 -15.20
C LEU A 6 -7.18 -2.51 -15.36
N SER A 7 -6.88 -2.06 -16.58
CA SER A 7 -6.30 -0.73 -16.83
C SER A 7 -7.25 0.40 -16.39
N ILE A 8 -8.56 0.25 -16.61
CA ILE A 8 -9.57 1.22 -16.12
C ILE A 8 -9.58 1.27 -14.59
N LEU A 9 -9.50 0.12 -13.93
CA LEU A 9 -9.46 0.06 -12.47
C LEU A 9 -8.19 0.73 -11.92
N LEU A 10 -7.05 0.51 -12.56
CA LEU A 10 -5.76 1.02 -12.12
C LEU A 10 -5.61 2.54 -12.28
N THR A 11 -6.46 3.24 -13.05
CA THR A 11 -6.46 4.71 -13.09
C THR A 11 -6.70 5.35 -11.72
N LYS A 12 -7.34 4.61 -10.79
CA LYS A 12 -7.63 5.06 -9.41
C LYS A 12 -6.48 4.78 -8.43
N VAL A 13 -5.49 4.00 -8.83
CA VAL A 13 -4.33 3.64 -8.01
C VAL A 13 -3.28 4.75 -8.10
N SER A 14 -2.69 5.13 -6.97
CA SER A 14 -1.71 6.21 -6.87
C SER A 14 -0.57 6.10 -7.89
N LEU A 15 -0.04 4.90 -8.11
CA LEU A 15 1.06 4.65 -9.05
C LEU A 15 0.71 4.98 -10.52
N PHE A 16 -0.56 4.87 -10.89
CA PHE A 16 -1.02 5.10 -12.27
C PHE A 16 -1.84 6.39 -12.43
N LYS A 17 -1.87 7.24 -11.40
CA LYS A 17 -2.65 8.46 -11.37
C LYS A 17 -2.31 9.39 -12.54
N GLY A 18 -3.34 9.83 -13.28
CA GLY A 18 -3.20 10.75 -14.42
C GLY A 18 -2.70 10.10 -15.71
N LEU A 19 -2.61 8.77 -15.77
CA LEU A 19 -2.43 8.02 -17.00
C LEU A 19 -3.81 7.60 -17.55
N ASP A 20 -3.92 7.57 -18.88
CA ASP A 20 -5.08 6.99 -19.55
C ASP A 20 -5.04 5.45 -19.54
N PRO A 21 -6.20 4.77 -19.65
CA PRO A 21 -6.27 3.31 -19.63
C PRO A 21 -5.44 2.61 -20.72
N GLU A 22 -5.28 3.24 -21.89
CA GLU A 22 -4.51 2.67 -23.00
C GLU A 22 -3.02 2.61 -22.63
N LYS A 23 -2.49 3.69 -22.07
CA LYS A 23 -1.11 3.75 -21.59
C LYS A 23 -0.87 2.74 -20.46
N ILE A 24 -1.81 2.60 -19.52
CA ILE A 24 -1.74 1.59 -18.46
C ILE A 24 -1.75 0.18 -19.06
N SER A 25 -2.57 -0.09 -20.08
CA SER A 25 -2.58 -1.40 -20.75
C SER A 25 -1.22 -1.76 -21.34
N LYS A 26 -0.57 -0.80 -22.01
CA LYS A 26 0.79 -0.97 -22.55
C LYS A 26 1.84 -1.23 -21.46
N CYS A 27 1.69 -0.60 -20.28
CA CYS A 27 2.53 -0.89 -19.12
C CYS A 27 2.30 -2.32 -18.62
N LEU A 28 1.04 -2.74 -18.48
CA LEU A 28 0.68 -4.07 -17.99
C LEU A 28 1.21 -5.20 -18.89
N GLU A 29 1.23 -5.00 -20.21
CA GLU A 29 1.79 -5.96 -21.17
C GLU A 29 3.28 -6.24 -20.92
N LYS A 30 4.02 -5.24 -20.40
CA LYS A 30 5.45 -5.35 -20.08
C LYS A 30 5.72 -5.89 -18.68
N LEU A 31 4.74 -5.79 -17.76
CA LEU A 31 4.93 -6.08 -16.33
C LEU A 31 4.81 -7.57 -15.96
N ASP A 32 4.32 -8.42 -16.86
CA ASP A 32 4.10 -9.85 -16.57
C ASP A 32 3.36 -10.03 -15.23
N PHE A 33 2.18 -9.45 -15.12
CA PHE A 33 1.42 -9.40 -13.90
C PHE A 33 0.65 -10.69 -13.60
N LYS A 34 0.38 -10.93 -12.32
CA LYS A 34 -0.51 -12.00 -11.84
C LYS A 34 -1.58 -11.44 -10.91
N ILE A 35 -2.79 -11.99 -11.01
CA ILE A 35 -3.86 -11.69 -10.05
C ILE A 35 -4.12 -12.94 -9.23
N LYS A 36 -3.99 -12.82 -7.91
CA LYS A 36 -4.36 -13.86 -6.96
C LYS A 36 -5.63 -13.49 -6.23
N LYS A 37 -6.43 -14.50 -5.90
CA LYS A 37 -7.61 -14.38 -5.06
C LYS A 37 -7.27 -14.93 -3.68
N TYR A 38 -7.79 -14.27 -2.67
CA TYR A 38 -7.66 -14.66 -1.27
C TYR A 38 -9.03 -14.65 -0.62
N GLU A 39 -9.29 -15.62 0.23
CA GLU A 39 -10.51 -15.67 1.03
C GLU A 39 -10.40 -14.73 2.23
N LYS A 40 -11.51 -14.50 2.91
CA LYS A 40 -11.51 -13.73 4.17
C LYS A 40 -10.66 -14.45 5.22
N ASN A 41 -9.88 -13.67 5.99
CA ASN A 41 -8.96 -14.13 7.04
C ASN A 41 -7.79 -15.00 6.50
N GLU A 42 -7.48 -14.92 5.22
CA GLU A 42 -6.32 -15.60 4.64
C GLU A 42 -5.06 -14.73 4.80
N THR A 43 -3.96 -15.33 5.25
CA THR A 43 -2.67 -14.66 5.33
C THR A 43 -2.04 -14.58 3.93
N VAL A 44 -1.77 -13.37 3.49
CA VAL A 44 -1.16 -13.07 2.18
C VAL A 44 0.36 -13.11 2.26
N PHE A 45 0.92 -12.56 3.35
CA PHE A 45 2.35 -12.52 3.67
C PHE A 45 2.56 -12.63 5.16
N PHE A 46 3.65 -13.24 5.55
CA PHE A 46 4.14 -13.22 6.91
C PHE A 46 5.19 -12.13 7.11
N ARG A 47 5.29 -11.63 8.31
CA ARG A 47 6.38 -10.76 8.73
C ARG A 47 7.73 -11.42 8.42
N GLY A 48 8.62 -10.70 7.75
CA GLY A 48 9.92 -11.21 7.34
C GLY A 48 9.97 -11.79 5.93
N ASP A 49 8.82 -12.03 5.28
CA ASP A 49 8.79 -12.44 3.88
C ASP A 49 9.45 -11.38 2.98
N THR A 50 10.23 -11.82 1.99
CA THR A 50 10.91 -10.93 1.06
C THR A 50 9.93 -10.27 0.10
N LEU A 51 10.07 -8.96 -0.10
CA LEU A 51 9.23 -8.14 -0.97
C LEU A 51 9.89 -7.97 -2.35
N GLU A 52 9.60 -8.89 -3.27
CA GLU A 52 10.13 -8.91 -4.64
C GLU A 52 9.13 -8.35 -5.68
N LYS A 53 7.92 -8.01 -5.26
CA LYS A 53 6.83 -7.62 -6.16
C LYS A 53 6.13 -6.36 -5.69
N VAL A 54 5.71 -5.53 -6.64
CA VAL A 54 4.71 -4.51 -6.41
C VAL A 54 3.37 -5.20 -6.20
N ILE A 55 2.64 -4.83 -5.15
CA ILE A 55 1.39 -5.47 -4.77
C ILE A 55 0.31 -4.40 -4.62
N ILE A 56 -0.83 -4.61 -5.29
CA ILE A 56 -1.96 -3.68 -5.27
C ILE A 56 -3.23 -4.44 -4.92
N ILE A 57 -3.99 -3.95 -3.96
CA ILE A 57 -5.34 -4.46 -3.71
C ILE A 57 -6.26 -3.92 -4.79
N ILE A 58 -6.79 -4.80 -5.67
CA ILE A 58 -7.71 -4.40 -6.74
C ILE A 58 -9.17 -4.63 -6.37
N LYS A 59 -9.44 -5.44 -5.36
CA LYS A 59 -10.77 -5.66 -4.75
C LYS A 59 -10.59 -6.16 -3.33
N GLY A 60 -11.48 -5.75 -2.42
CA GLY A 60 -11.46 -6.16 -1.02
C GLY A 60 -10.58 -5.27 -0.15
N SER A 61 -10.20 -5.79 1.00
CA SER A 61 -9.39 -5.11 2.01
C SER A 61 -8.54 -6.10 2.80
N ALA A 62 -7.46 -5.59 3.40
CA ALA A 62 -6.56 -6.35 4.25
C ALA A 62 -6.10 -5.48 5.43
N TYR A 63 -5.49 -6.08 6.44
CA TYR A 63 -4.88 -5.37 7.55
C TYR A 63 -3.50 -5.92 7.84
N GLY A 64 -2.64 -5.05 8.38
CA GLY A 64 -1.33 -5.43 8.89
C GLY A 64 -1.43 -5.78 10.37
N GLU A 65 -0.82 -6.88 10.78
CA GLU A 65 -0.84 -7.39 12.16
C GLU A 65 0.58 -7.65 12.65
N MET A 66 0.84 -7.34 13.92
CA MET A 66 2.10 -7.63 14.58
C MET A 66 1.85 -8.20 15.97
N GLN A 67 2.52 -9.31 16.30
CA GLN A 67 2.51 -9.87 17.63
C GLN A 67 3.50 -9.15 18.54
N LYS A 68 3.05 -8.76 19.74
CA LYS A 68 3.89 -8.23 20.81
C LYS A 68 4.66 -9.33 21.51
N PHE A 69 5.66 -8.96 22.31
CA PHE A 69 6.42 -9.90 23.14
C PHE A 69 5.57 -10.63 24.19
N ASN A 70 4.46 -10.05 24.64
CA ASN A 70 3.55 -10.66 25.59
C ASN A 70 2.50 -11.56 24.93
N GLY A 71 2.56 -11.76 23.61
CA GLY A 71 1.61 -12.57 22.84
C GLY A 71 0.40 -11.83 22.30
N ASP A 72 0.14 -10.59 22.74
CA ASP A 72 -0.96 -9.78 22.21
C ASP A 72 -0.71 -9.38 20.77
N THR A 73 -1.79 -9.22 20.00
CA THR A 73 -1.74 -8.75 18.62
C THR A 73 -2.07 -7.27 18.52
N ILE A 74 -1.34 -6.56 17.67
CA ILE A 74 -1.62 -5.17 17.29
C ILE A 74 -1.98 -5.11 15.82
N VAL A 75 -3.13 -4.52 15.49
CA VAL A 75 -3.47 -4.12 14.12
C VAL A 75 -2.79 -2.78 13.83
N ILE A 76 -1.91 -2.77 12.82
CA ILE A 76 -1.10 -1.61 12.44
C ILE A 76 -1.89 -0.66 11.52
N GLY A 77 -2.79 -1.20 10.71
CA GLY A 77 -3.66 -0.42 9.84
C GLY A 77 -4.41 -1.27 8.84
N GLU A 78 -5.50 -0.73 8.34
CA GLU A 78 -6.31 -1.32 7.27
C GLU A 78 -5.88 -0.74 5.92
N MET A 79 -5.89 -1.59 4.90
CA MET A 79 -5.58 -1.25 3.52
C MET A 79 -6.74 -1.67 2.62
N LYS A 80 -7.10 -0.81 1.66
CA LYS A 80 -8.30 -0.96 0.83
C LYS A 80 -7.98 -1.08 -0.65
N ALA A 81 -8.98 -1.44 -1.44
CA ALA A 81 -8.86 -1.46 -2.89
C ALA A 81 -8.36 -0.11 -3.43
N GLY A 82 -7.39 -0.16 -4.33
CA GLY A 82 -6.66 0.98 -4.87
C GLY A 82 -5.34 1.30 -4.16
N GLU A 83 -5.04 0.66 -3.03
CA GLU A 83 -3.80 0.90 -2.31
C GLU A 83 -2.67 -0.03 -2.74
N VAL A 84 -1.44 0.53 -2.71
CA VAL A 84 -0.19 -0.19 -2.95
C VAL A 84 0.37 -0.64 -1.61
N LEU A 85 0.58 -1.94 -1.47
CA LEU A 85 1.07 -2.53 -0.23
C LEU A 85 2.58 -2.37 -0.09
N ALA A 86 3.03 -2.08 1.12
CA ALA A 86 4.44 -2.05 1.51
C ALA A 86 5.38 -1.28 0.56
N SER A 87 4.87 -0.28 -0.20
CA SER A 87 5.64 0.45 -1.22
C SER A 87 6.90 1.14 -0.65
N ALA A 88 6.90 1.53 0.63
CA ALA A 88 8.06 2.12 1.30
C ALA A 88 9.22 1.13 1.54
N PHE A 89 8.95 -0.17 1.47
CA PHE A 89 9.95 -1.24 1.68
C PHE A 89 10.44 -1.86 0.37
N LEU A 90 9.79 -1.54 -0.76
CA LEU A 90 9.99 -2.23 -2.03
C LEU A 90 11.42 -2.12 -2.57
N PHE A 91 12.04 -0.94 -2.44
CA PHE A 91 13.40 -0.63 -2.93
C PHE A 91 14.36 -0.24 -1.80
N GLY A 92 13.98 -0.47 -0.54
CA GLY A 92 14.86 -0.27 0.60
C GLY A 92 15.89 -1.39 0.73
N GLU A 93 16.97 -1.14 1.46
CA GLU A 93 17.99 -2.17 1.77
C GLU A 93 17.38 -3.38 2.49
N ASN A 94 16.38 -3.14 3.31
CA ASN A 94 15.65 -4.16 4.06
C ASN A 94 14.25 -4.37 3.44
N ASN A 95 14.21 -5.06 2.30
CA ASN A 95 13.00 -5.29 1.52
C ASN A 95 12.17 -6.47 2.03
N ILE A 96 11.76 -6.42 3.29
CA ILE A 96 10.92 -7.43 3.93
C ILE A 96 9.56 -6.86 4.36
N PHE A 97 8.55 -7.72 4.46
CA PHE A 97 7.28 -7.35 5.06
C PHE A 97 7.47 -7.06 6.55
N PRO A 98 7.07 -5.87 7.03
CA PRO A 98 7.27 -5.49 8.43
C PRO A 98 6.27 -6.14 9.39
N VAL A 99 5.15 -6.65 8.87
CA VAL A 99 4.00 -7.19 9.59
C VAL A 99 3.37 -8.35 8.83
N ASP A 100 2.57 -9.18 9.48
CA ASP A 100 1.70 -10.12 8.79
C ASP A 100 0.60 -9.36 8.06
N LEU A 101 0.29 -9.78 6.83
CA LEU A 101 -0.78 -9.19 6.01
C LEU A 101 -1.92 -10.19 5.89
N ILE A 102 -3.10 -9.84 6.40
CA ILE A 102 -4.27 -10.71 6.46
C ILE A 102 -5.46 -10.03 5.79
N THR A 103 -6.22 -10.76 5.00
CA THR A 103 -7.41 -10.25 4.33
C THR A 103 -8.59 -10.08 5.30
N LEU A 104 -9.31 -8.96 5.22
CA LEU A 104 -10.53 -8.70 5.97
C LEU A 104 -11.79 -9.27 5.30
N GLU A 105 -11.72 -9.48 4.01
CA GLU A 105 -12.80 -9.99 3.16
C GLU A 105 -12.21 -10.69 1.93
N ASN A 106 -13.07 -11.35 1.14
CA ASN A 106 -12.64 -11.96 -0.12
C ASN A 106 -12.01 -10.93 -1.04
N SER A 107 -10.72 -11.06 -1.27
CA SER A 107 -9.89 -10.03 -1.88
C SER A 107 -9.23 -10.52 -3.17
N LYS A 108 -8.87 -9.55 -4.04
CA LYS A 108 -8.05 -9.79 -5.22
C LYS A 108 -6.87 -8.85 -5.18
N LEU A 109 -5.67 -9.42 -5.28
CA LEU A 109 -4.42 -8.69 -5.29
C LEU A 109 -3.72 -8.87 -6.64
N LEU A 110 -3.22 -7.76 -7.16
CA LEU A 110 -2.39 -7.70 -8.37
C LEU A 110 -0.92 -7.70 -7.95
N PHE A 111 -0.13 -8.54 -8.61
CA PHE A 111 1.31 -8.68 -8.40
C PHE A 111 2.04 -8.48 -9.71
N PHE A 112 3.12 -7.74 -9.70
CA PHE A 112 4.09 -7.66 -10.79
C PHE A 112 5.49 -7.41 -10.25
N ASP A 113 6.49 -7.80 -11.02
CA ASP A 113 7.89 -7.76 -10.65
C ASP A 113 8.37 -6.31 -10.42
N LYS A 114 9.12 -6.08 -9.32
CA LYS A 114 9.59 -4.74 -8.94
C LYS A 114 10.63 -4.18 -9.92
N ASP A 115 11.51 -5.05 -10.46
CA ASP A 115 12.58 -4.60 -11.36
C ASP A 115 12.01 -4.24 -12.73
N LYS A 116 11.07 -5.04 -13.25
CA LYS A 116 10.31 -4.67 -14.46
C LYS A 116 9.52 -3.37 -14.28
N TYR A 117 8.96 -3.15 -13.09
CA TYR A 117 8.29 -1.88 -12.78
C TYR A 117 9.29 -0.72 -12.74
N LEU A 118 10.47 -0.93 -12.17
CA LEU A 118 11.54 0.08 -12.14
C LEU A 118 11.93 0.51 -13.56
N ASP A 119 12.10 -0.43 -14.50
CA ASP A 119 12.39 -0.12 -15.90
C ASP A 119 11.32 0.76 -16.55
N ILE A 120 10.05 0.49 -16.23
CA ILE A 120 8.92 1.28 -16.74
C ILE A 120 8.90 2.70 -16.16
N ILE A 121 9.10 2.84 -14.86
CA ILE A 121 9.11 4.18 -14.22
C ILE A 121 10.29 5.02 -14.66
N TYR A 122 11.44 4.44 -15.00
CA TYR A 122 12.55 5.17 -15.61
C TYR A 122 12.22 5.75 -16.98
N SER A 123 11.39 5.06 -17.75
CA SER A 123 11.00 5.49 -19.10
C SER A 123 9.85 6.50 -19.12
N ASP A 124 9.16 6.72 -18.00
CA ASP A 124 7.98 7.58 -17.90
C ASP A 124 8.01 8.51 -16.69
N LYS A 125 8.21 9.79 -16.96
CA LYS A 125 8.28 10.83 -15.91
C LYS A 125 7.03 10.88 -15.02
N ARG A 126 5.84 10.59 -15.54
CA ARG A 126 4.61 10.60 -14.74
C ARG A 126 4.58 9.44 -13.76
N LEU A 127 4.93 8.23 -14.20
CA LEU A 127 5.05 7.06 -13.35
C LEU A 127 6.12 7.25 -12.27
N LEU A 128 7.27 7.80 -12.63
CA LEU A 128 8.31 8.14 -11.66
C LEU A 128 7.82 9.12 -10.59
N LEU A 129 7.17 10.21 -11.00
CA LEU A 129 6.60 11.18 -10.06
C LEU A 129 5.50 10.57 -9.17
N ASN A 130 4.65 9.71 -9.72
CA ASN A 130 3.63 9.02 -8.95
C ASN A 130 4.26 8.12 -7.89
N PHE A 131 5.30 7.37 -8.24
CA PHE A 131 6.03 6.51 -7.29
C PHE A 131 6.70 7.33 -6.17
N ILE A 132 7.43 8.39 -6.52
CA ILE A 132 8.05 9.29 -5.53
C ILE A 132 6.98 9.91 -4.61
N THR A 133 5.86 10.35 -5.17
CA THR A 133 4.75 10.91 -4.41
C THR A 133 4.15 9.88 -3.44
N GLU A 134 3.98 8.64 -3.89
CA GLU A 134 3.48 7.54 -3.05
C GLU A 134 4.39 7.32 -1.82
N ILE A 135 5.70 7.22 -2.03
CA ILE A 135 6.69 7.04 -0.96
C ILE A 135 6.71 8.25 -0.03
N SER A 136 6.73 9.47 -0.59
CA SER A 136 6.75 10.71 0.19
C SER A 136 5.52 10.85 1.07
N ASN A 137 4.33 10.55 0.55
CA ASN A 137 3.08 10.60 1.32
C ASN A 137 3.09 9.59 2.48
N LYS A 138 3.60 8.38 2.27
CA LYS A 138 3.75 7.37 3.32
C LYS A 138 4.74 7.80 4.40
N SER A 139 5.87 8.37 4.00
CA SER A 139 6.86 8.93 4.93
C SER A 139 6.27 10.08 5.77
N GLN A 140 5.54 11.00 5.14
CA GLN A 140 4.87 12.09 5.85
C GLN A 140 3.80 11.59 6.82
N LEU A 141 3.00 10.59 6.42
CA LEU A 141 2.00 9.98 7.30
C LEU A 141 2.66 9.32 8.52
N LEU A 142 3.75 8.59 8.31
CA LEU A 142 4.52 7.98 9.40
C LEU A 142 5.09 9.03 10.34
N SER A 143 5.70 10.10 9.80
CA SER A 143 6.23 11.22 10.59
C SER A 143 5.14 11.87 11.44
N LYS A 144 3.94 12.13 10.88
CA LYS A 144 2.80 12.66 11.62
C LYS A 144 2.38 11.74 12.78
N ARG A 145 2.33 10.42 12.56
CA ARG A 145 1.99 9.46 13.61
C ARG A 145 3.04 9.43 14.73
N ILE A 146 4.31 9.51 14.38
CA ILE A 146 5.42 9.59 15.33
C ILE A 146 5.27 10.89 16.17
N TRP A 147 5.17 12.05 15.53
CA TRP A 147 4.96 13.34 16.21
C TRP A 147 3.76 13.30 17.15
N PHE A 148 2.60 12.81 16.66
CA PHE A 148 1.40 12.71 17.47
C PHE A 148 1.62 11.87 18.74
N ASN A 149 2.34 10.77 18.65
CA ASN A 149 2.65 9.93 19.81
C ASN A 149 3.68 10.56 20.76
N PHE A 150 4.62 11.34 20.26
CA PHE A 150 5.62 12.02 21.10
C PHE A 150 5.06 13.26 21.79
N THR A 151 4.19 14.02 21.12
CA THR A 151 3.62 15.27 21.65
C THR A 151 2.45 15.03 22.58
N ASN A 152 1.71 13.95 22.41
CA ASN A 152 0.55 13.60 23.22
C ASN A 152 0.84 12.34 24.06
N LYS A 153 1.35 12.56 25.28
CA LYS A 153 1.77 11.46 26.17
C LYS A 153 0.59 10.77 26.86
N THR A 154 -0.47 11.51 27.18
CA THR A 154 -1.66 11.00 27.85
C THR A 154 -2.80 10.70 26.86
N ILE A 155 -3.74 9.88 27.27
CA ILE A 155 -4.96 9.58 26.49
C ILE A 155 -5.79 10.85 26.27
N GLU A 156 -5.89 11.70 27.31
CA GLU A 156 -6.64 12.95 27.26
C GLU A 156 -6.04 13.92 26.20
N GLU A 157 -4.71 14.09 26.19
CA GLU A 157 -4.02 14.89 25.19
C GLU A 157 -4.24 14.34 23.77
N LYS A 158 -4.24 13.02 23.59
CA LYS A 158 -4.51 12.38 22.30
C LYS A 158 -5.94 12.65 21.81
N ILE A 159 -6.92 12.57 22.70
CA ILE A 159 -8.33 12.85 22.38
C ILE A 159 -8.50 14.32 22.02
N LEU A 160 -7.95 15.25 22.82
CA LEU A 160 -8.04 16.68 22.57
C LEU A 160 -7.37 17.10 21.25
N SER A 161 -6.19 16.55 20.96
CA SER A 161 -5.50 16.79 19.69
C SER A 161 -6.29 16.25 18.49
N TYR A 162 -6.85 15.06 18.62
CA TYR A 162 -7.69 14.47 17.58
C TYR A 162 -8.93 15.32 17.28
N ILE A 163 -9.61 15.79 18.33
CA ILE A 163 -10.77 16.67 18.20
C ILE A 163 -10.38 17.98 17.50
N LYS A 164 -9.31 18.65 17.94
CA LYS A 164 -8.82 19.91 17.33
C LYS A 164 -8.48 19.74 15.84
N GLU A 165 -7.81 18.67 15.46
CA GLU A 165 -7.44 18.44 14.06
C GLU A 165 -8.64 18.18 13.14
N ASN A 166 -9.73 17.60 13.67
CA ASN A 166 -10.91 17.28 12.87
C ASN A 166 -11.97 18.39 12.88
N PHE A 167 -12.08 19.17 13.94
CA PHE A 167 -13.01 20.32 13.98
C PHE A 167 -12.49 21.57 13.26
N ASN A 168 -11.19 21.74 13.07
CA ASN A 168 -10.62 22.84 12.31
C ASN A 168 -10.60 22.62 10.77
N LYS A 169 -11.21 21.55 10.28
CA LYS A 169 -11.33 21.23 8.84
C LYS A 169 -12.73 21.46 8.28
N SER A 170 -13.62 22.07 9.08
CA SER A 170 -14.98 22.47 8.64
C SER A 170 -15.04 23.92 8.27
#